data_d4f9ba4d73231b76f9af261d2042deb6
#
_entry.id   d4f9ba4d73231b76f9af261d2042deb6
#
_cell.length_a   1.000
_cell.length_b   1.000
_cell.length_c   1.000
_cell.angle_alpha   90.00
_cell.angle_beta   90.00
_cell.angle_gamma   90.00
#
_symmetry.space_group_name_H-M   'P 1'
#
loop_
_entity.id
_entity.type
_entity.pdbx_description
1 polymer ?
#
loop_
_entity_poly.entity_id
_entity_poly.type
_entity_poly.pdbx_seq_one_letter_code
_entity_poly.pdbx_strand_id
1 'polypeptide(L)'
;MVFLAAPGTSQDPPKSSEFVFARVQFTQRRWTHIWPELRDNPNSAGPPWWHDYPKSDRFVTGLLQELTRVRTDPTSFHNVELENPEIFNYPFLYFSEPGFMNLNDQEVANLGEYIRRGGFVMADDFREPGIFRIVGEMTDEFEVFRHYLSRAVPEYRLVRLDLSHPIFHQFFDIATLDMDPPYGDFRPQFWGLVDEHGKLHGIADYNNDLGDYWEDLDQGEALVRPAVWSTQLGINYVLYAMSH
;
A
#
# COMPACT_ATOMS: atom_id res chain seq x y z
N MET A 1 13.83 -17.42 -27.07
CA MET A 1 13.04 -16.20 -27.29
C MET A 1 11.89 -16.28 -26.27
N VAL A 2 12.11 -15.75 -25.07
CA VAL A 2 11.13 -15.79 -23.98
C VAL A 2 10.25 -14.57 -24.17
N PHE A 3 8.99 -14.79 -24.48
CA PHE A 3 7.98 -13.73 -24.44
C PHE A 3 7.75 -13.38 -22.97
N LEU A 4 8.30 -12.26 -22.51
CA LEU A 4 7.83 -11.59 -21.33
C LEU A 4 6.37 -11.22 -21.59
N ALA A 5 5.44 -11.84 -20.88
CA ALA A 5 4.07 -11.39 -20.87
C ALA A 5 4.09 -9.92 -20.38
N ALA A 6 3.53 -9.03 -21.17
CA ALA A 6 3.28 -7.67 -20.73
C ALA A 6 2.43 -7.73 -19.44
N PRO A 7 2.66 -6.84 -18.45
CA PRO A 7 1.80 -6.74 -17.29
C PRO A 7 0.37 -6.64 -17.80
N GLY A 8 -0.48 -7.56 -17.33
CA GLY A 8 -1.86 -7.65 -17.79
C GLY A 8 -2.51 -6.28 -17.63
N THR A 9 -3.09 -5.77 -18.71
CA THR A 9 -3.89 -4.55 -18.67
C THR A 9 -4.97 -4.75 -17.62
N SER A 10 -4.97 -3.91 -16.59
CA SER A 10 -6.06 -3.90 -15.62
C SER A 10 -7.38 -3.77 -16.39
N GLN A 11 -8.33 -4.63 -16.11
CA GLN A 11 -9.67 -4.46 -16.67
C GLN A 11 -10.32 -3.28 -15.95
N ASP A 12 -11.05 -2.44 -16.70
CA ASP A 12 -11.82 -1.37 -16.07
C ASP A 12 -12.73 -1.97 -14.98
N PRO A 13 -12.73 -1.39 -13.76
CA PRO A 13 -13.57 -1.88 -12.68
C PRO A 13 -15.05 -1.79 -13.06
N PRO A 14 -15.92 -2.61 -12.46
CA PRO A 14 -17.34 -2.55 -12.72
C PRO A 14 -17.91 -1.15 -12.46
N LYS A 15 -18.64 -0.58 -13.43
CA LYS A 15 -19.22 0.77 -13.33
C LYS A 15 -20.18 0.97 -12.14
N SER A 16 -20.61 -0.11 -11.51
CA SER A 16 -21.51 -0.12 -10.34
C SER A 16 -20.76 -0.10 -9.01
N SER A 17 -19.45 -0.22 -9.01
CA SER A 17 -18.66 -0.21 -7.79
C SER A 17 -18.65 1.18 -7.14
N GLU A 18 -18.90 1.21 -5.84
CA GLU A 18 -18.79 2.41 -5.00
C GLU A 18 -17.33 2.66 -4.59
N PHE A 19 -16.58 1.58 -4.45
CA PHE A 19 -15.16 1.60 -4.14
C PHE A 19 -14.37 0.80 -5.19
N VAL A 20 -13.25 1.35 -5.60
CA VAL A 20 -12.24 0.71 -6.44
C VAL A 20 -10.90 0.81 -5.72
N PHE A 21 -10.25 -0.32 -5.51
CA PHE A 21 -8.93 -0.37 -4.92
C PHE A 21 -7.91 0.05 -6.00
N ALA A 22 -7.37 1.27 -5.88
CA ALA A 22 -6.45 1.84 -6.84
C ALA A 22 -5.00 1.63 -6.39
N ARG A 23 -4.31 0.68 -7.04
CA ARG A 23 -2.87 0.43 -6.83
C ARG A 23 -2.07 1.38 -7.71
N VAL A 24 -1.08 2.04 -7.12
CA VAL A 24 -0.28 3.04 -7.82
C VAL A 24 0.92 2.40 -8.53
N GLN A 25 0.98 2.64 -9.84
CA GLN A 25 2.16 2.43 -10.65
C GLN A 25 3.00 3.72 -10.64
N PHE A 26 4.18 3.66 -10.05
CA PHE A 26 5.08 4.80 -9.92
C PHE A 26 6.42 4.53 -10.64
N THR A 27 7.12 5.60 -11.00
CA THR A 27 8.51 5.51 -11.49
C THR A 27 9.41 5.04 -10.37
N GLN A 28 10.17 3.98 -10.65
CA GLN A 28 10.96 3.28 -9.66
C GLN A 28 12.46 3.37 -9.92
N ARG A 29 13.24 3.15 -8.89
CA ARG A 29 14.68 2.94 -9.00
C ARG A 29 14.93 1.67 -9.80
N ARG A 30 16.08 1.62 -10.49
CA ARG A 30 16.46 0.43 -11.23
C ARG A 30 16.58 -0.76 -10.27
N TRP A 31 15.69 -1.72 -10.43
CA TRP A 31 15.72 -2.98 -9.71
C TRP A 31 16.93 -3.79 -10.20
N THR A 32 17.99 -3.85 -9.40
CA THR A 32 19.23 -4.57 -9.75
C THR A 32 19.36 -5.92 -9.05
N HIS A 33 18.45 -6.24 -8.14
CA HIS A 33 18.46 -7.49 -7.40
C HIS A 33 17.20 -8.30 -7.66
N ILE A 34 17.41 -9.41 -8.33
CA ILE A 34 16.51 -10.56 -8.28
C ILE A 34 17.12 -11.45 -7.20
N TRP A 35 16.38 -11.69 -6.13
CA TRP A 35 16.78 -12.67 -5.11
C TRP A 35 17.03 -13.99 -5.80
N PRO A 36 18.17 -14.67 -5.59
CA PRO A 36 18.42 -15.97 -6.22
C PRO A 36 17.30 -16.96 -5.92
N GLU A 37 16.72 -16.89 -4.73
CA GLU A 37 15.61 -17.70 -4.25
C GLU A 37 14.29 -17.42 -4.96
N LEU A 38 14.12 -16.20 -5.46
CA LEU A 38 12.88 -15.72 -6.09
C LEU A 38 12.94 -15.74 -7.62
N ARG A 39 14.07 -16.15 -8.22
CA ARG A 39 14.21 -16.26 -9.69
C ARG A 39 13.15 -17.12 -10.34
N ASP A 40 12.67 -18.12 -9.61
CA ASP A 40 11.68 -19.07 -10.08
C ASP A 40 10.25 -18.73 -9.62
N ASN A 41 10.08 -17.67 -8.82
CA ASN A 41 8.77 -17.19 -8.41
C ASN A 41 8.25 -16.17 -9.44
N PRO A 42 7.17 -16.47 -10.17
CA PRO A 42 6.61 -15.55 -11.17
C PRO A 42 6.15 -14.21 -10.56
N ASN A 43 5.84 -14.15 -9.27
CA ASN A 43 5.44 -12.92 -8.58
C ASN A 43 6.61 -11.97 -8.33
N SER A 44 7.85 -12.47 -8.30
CA SER A 44 9.05 -11.64 -8.12
C SER A 44 9.64 -11.08 -9.42
N ALA A 45 9.02 -11.39 -10.56
CA ALA A 45 9.52 -10.98 -11.88
C ALA A 45 9.05 -9.58 -12.32
N GLY A 46 8.15 -8.95 -11.57
CA GLY A 46 7.56 -7.65 -11.88
C GLY A 46 8.28 -6.45 -11.26
N PRO A 47 7.81 -5.23 -11.55
CA PRO A 47 8.26 -4.03 -10.85
C PRO A 47 7.83 -4.07 -9.36
N PRO A 48 8.52 -3.37 -8.44
CA PRO A 48 8.20 -3.38 -7.01
C PRO A 48 6.73 -3.08 -6.70
N TRP A 49 6.13 -2.06 -7.30
CA TRP A 49 4.71 -1.71 -7.09
C TRP A 49 3.73 -2.83 -7.49
N TRP A 50 4.20 -3.88 -8.17
CA TRP A 50 3.39 -5.03 -8.62
C TRP A 50 3.48 -6.24 -7.66
N HIS A 51 4.19 -6.11 -6.55
CA HIS A 51 4.25 -7.14 -5.54
C HIS A 51 2.84 -7.51 -5.06
N ASP A 52 2.53 -8.82 -4.90
CA ASP A 52 1.22 -9.40 -4.51
C ASP A 52 0.06 -9.18 -5.49
N TYR A 53 0.28 -8.39 -6.56
CA TYR A 53 -0.73 -8.13 -7.57
C TYR A 53 -0.94 -9.33 -8.52
N PRO A 54 -2.18 -9.66 -8.91
CA PRO A 54 -3.45 -9.01 -8.54
C PRO A 54 -4.17 -9.70 -7.37
N LYS A 55 -3.53 -10.61 -6.69
CA LYS A 55 -4.18 -11.50 -5.74
C LYS A 55 -4.59 -10.77 -4.46
N SER A 56 -3.69 -9.98 -3.89
CA SER A 56 -3.98 -9.14 -2.72
C SER A 56 -5.13 -8.16 -2.97
N ASP A 57 -5.13 -7.49 -4.14
CA ASP A 57 -6.17 -6.53 -4.53
C ASP A 57 -7.54 -7.19 -4.65
N ARG A 58 -7.58 -8.39 -5.24
CA ARG A 58 -8.79 -9.20 -5.33
C ARG A 58 -9.32 -9.61 -3.97
N PHE A 59 -8.43 -9.99 -3.06
CA PHE A 59 -8.84 -10.39 -1.72
C PHE A 59 -9.38 -9.24 -0.92
N VAL A 60 -8.71 -8.10 -0.88
CA VAL A 60 -9.16 -6.94 -0.10
C VAL A 60 -10.52 -6.43 -0.60
N THR A 61 -10.75 -6.41 -1.93
CA THR A 61 -12.04 -6.01 -2.50
C THR A 61 -13.14 -7.04 -2.23
N GLY A 62 -12.81 -8.34 -2.28
CA GLY A 62 -13.71 -9.41 -1.90
C GLY A 62 -14.09 -9.36 -0.43
N LEU A 63 -13.14 -9.13 0.47
CA LEU A 63 -13.39 -8.97 1.90
C LEU A 63 -14.26 -7.74 2.22
N LEU A 64 -14.04 -6.61 1.53
CA LEU A 64 -14.90 -5.44 1.64
C LEU A 64 -16.35 -5.78 1.27
N GLN A 65 -16.56 -6.53 0.18
CA GLN A 65 -17.89 -6.99 -0.25
C GLN A 65 -18.55 -7.88 0.80
N GLU A 66 -17.80 -8.83 1.35
CA GLU A 66 -18.34 -9.82 2.29
C GLU A 66 -18.61 -9.25 3.69
N LEU A 67 -17.76 -8.36 4.16
CA LEU A 67 -17.78 -7.88 5.55
C LEU A 67 -18.54 -6.58 5.73
N THR A 68 -18.75 -5.80 4.64
CA THR A 68 -19.31 -4.46 4.72
C THR A 68 -20.53 -4.29 3.81
N ARG A 69 -21.08 -3.06 3.77
CA ARG A 69 -22.14 -2.69 2.81
C ARG A 69 -21.60 -1.88 1.62
N VAL A 70 -20.30 -1.73 1.50
CA VAL A 70 -19.67 -1.05 0.37
C VAL A 70 -19.94 -1.85 -0.90
N ARG A 71 -20.47 -1.20 -1.93
CA ARG A 71 -20.69 -1.84 -3.23
C ARG A 71 -19.36 -1.98 -3.96
N THR A 72 -18.81 -3.17 -3.91
CA THR A 72 -17.58 -3.58 -4.57
C THR A 72 -17.67 -5.07 -4.90
N ASP A 73 -16.72 -5.61 -5.62
CA ASP A 73 -16.57 -7.04 -5.87
C ASP A 73 -15.09 -7.40 -6.06
N PRO A 74 -14.71 -8.69 -6.15
CA PRO A 74 -13.30 -9.10 -6.30
C PRO A 74 -12.58 -8.59 -7.56
N THR A 75 -13.29 -7.90 -8.46
CA THR A 75 -12.70 -7.28 -9.67
C THR A 75 -12.65 -5.75 -9.58
N SER A 76 -13.10 -5.17 -8.46
CA SER A 76 -13.12 -3.73 -8.24
C SER A 76 -11.75 -3.19 -7.81
N PHE A 77 -10.72 -3.46 -8.62
CA PHE A 77 -9.38 -2.92 -8.45
C PHE A 77 -8.81 -2.43 -9.78
N HIS A 78 -7.89 -1.47 -9.73
CA HIS A 78 -7.30 -0.86 -10.91
C HIS A 78 -5.87 -0.39 -10.65
N ASN A 79 -4.97 -0.57 -11.64
CA ASN A 79 -3.63 -0.01 -11.58
C ASN A 79 -3.64 1.37 -12.22
N VAL A 80 -3.21 2.38 -11.47
CA VAL A 80 -3.19 3.77 -11.92
C VAL A 80 -1.76 4.29 -11.97
N GLU A 81 -1.38 4.91 -13.08
CA GLU A 81 -0.09 5.59 -13.19
C GLU A 81 -0.13 6.90 -12.39
N LEU A 82 0.85 7.10 -11.49
CA LEU A 82 0.90 8.31 -10.65
C LEU A 82 1.04 9.59 -11.49
N GLU A 83 1.59 9.49 -12.68
CA GLU A 83 1.70 10.59 -13.64
C GLU A 83 0.37 10.94 -14.30
N ASN A 84 -0.60 10.00 -14.30
CA ASN A 84 -1.89 10.19 -14.96
C ASN A 84 -2.89 10.90 -14.04
N PRO A 85 -3.59 11.96 -14.53
CA PRO A 85 -4.68 12.60 -13.78
C PRO A 85 -5.83 11.68 -13.35
N GLU A 86 -5.90 10.47 -13.87
CA GLU A 86 -6.88 9.46 -13.47
C GLU A 86 -6.87 9.18 -11.96
N ILE A 87 -5.72 9.33 -11.28
CA ILE A 87 -5.60 9.15 -9.83
C ILE A 87 -6.61 9.96 -9.04
N PHE A 88 -7.04 11.12 -9.57
CA PHE A 88 -8.01 12.01 -8.90
C PHE A 88 -9.44 11.47 -8.89
N ASN A 89 -9.71 10.36 -9.57
CA ASN A 89 -11.02 9.70 -9.57
C ASN A 89 -11.19 8.71 -8.41
N TYR A 90 -10.12 8.41 -7.68
CA TYR A 90 -10.13 7.40 -6.61
C TYR A 90 -9.94 8.06 -5.24
N PRO A 91 -10.75 7.69 -4.23
CA PRO A 91 -10.62 8.25 -2.88
C PRO A 91 -9.44 7.67 -2.11
N PHE A 92 -8.88 6.54 -2.58
CA PHE A 92 -7.86 5.76 -1.92
C PHE A 92 -6.81 5.29 -2.92
N LEU A 93 -5.54 5.52 -2.62
CA LEU A 93 -4.41 5.03 -3.39
C LEU A 93 -3.52 4.12 -2.54
N TYR A 94 -3.21 2.95 -3.08
CA TYR A 94 -2.33 1.97 -2.45
C TYR A 94 -0.96 1.93 -3.10
N PHE A 95 0.08 2.09 -2.29
CA PHE A 95 1.48 2.00 -2.67
C PHE A 95 2.11 0.77 -2.03
N SER A 96 2.38 -0.26 -2.82
CA SER A 96 3.21 -1.41 -2.43
C SER A 96 4.68 -1.08 -2.70
N GLU A 97 5.59 -1.53 -1.85
CA GLU A 97 7.04 -1.35 -2.01
C GLU A 97 7.49 0.11 -2.25
N PRO A 98 6.96 1.12 -1.51
CA PRO A 98 7.25 2.53 -1.79
C PRO A 98 8.70 2.94 -1.52
N GLY A 99 9.49 2.10 -0.86
CA GLY A 99 10.93 2.24 -0.70
C GLY A 99 11.71 2.25 -2.01
N PHE A 100 11.09 1.75 -3.10
CA PHE A 100 11.69 1.75 -4.44
C PHE A 100 11.28 2.93 -5.31
N MET A 101 10.56 3.89 -4.80
CA MET A 101 10.18 5.09 -5.52
C MET A 101 11.39 5.84 -6.08
N ASN A 102 11.23 6.36 -7.31
CA ASN A 102 12.12 7.32 -7.95
C ASN A 102 11.27 8.30 -8.76
N LEU A 103 10.36 8.98 -8.05
CA LEU A 103 9.33 9.81 -8.66
C LEU A 103 9.94 10.98 -9.43
N ASN A 104 9.41 11.22 -10.63
CA ASN A 104 9.67 12.43 -11.38
C ASN A 104 8.88 13.63 -10.82
N ASP A 105 9.12 14.82 -11.34
CA ASP A 105 8.48 16.04 -10.82
C ASP A 105 6.96 16.06 -11.05
N GLN A 106 6.47 15.44 -12.13
CA GLN A 106 5.03 15.36 -12.40
C GLN A 106 4.33 14.40 -11.41
N GLU A 107 4.93 13.25 -11.12
CA GLU A 107 4.43 12.31 -10.12
C GLU A 107 4.39 12.95 -8.73
N VAL A 108 5.42 13.68 -8.34
CA VAL A 108 5.47 14.42 -7.08
C VAL A 108 4.35 15.49 -7.02
N ALA A 109 4.17 16.23 -8.11
CA ALA A 109 3.12 17.25 -8.19
C ALA A 109 1.72 16.63 -8.09
N ASN A 110 1.47 15.54 -8.80
CA ASN A 110 0.20 14.84 -8.79
C ASN A 110 -0.11 14.24 -7.41
N LEU A 111 0.89 13.61 -6.76
CA LEU A 111 0.75 13.08 -5.40
C LEU A 111 0.37 14.19 -4.41
N GLY A 112 1.05 15.33 -4.49
CA GLY A 112 0.75 16.48 -3.62
C GLY A 112 -0.64 17.03 -3.84
N GLU A 113 -1.05 17.21 -5.10
CA GLU A 113 -2.38 17.68 -5.44
C GLU A 113 -3.47 16.68 -5.02
N TYR A 114 -3.22 15.36 -5.20
CA TYR A 114 -4.12 14.30 -4.78
C TYR A 114 -4.41 14.37 -3.27
N ILE A 115 -3.35 14.48 -2.46
CA ILE A 115 -3.46 14.58 -1.00
C ILE A 115 -4.21 15.86 -0.59
N ARG A 116 -3.89 17.02 -1.19
CA ARG A 116 -4.56 18.31 -0.89
C ARG A 116 -6.03 18.31 -1.23
N ARG A 117 -6.45 17.55 -2.24
CA ARG A 117 -7.86 17.36 -2.59
C ARG A 117 -8.62 16.44 -1.63
N GLY A 118 -7.95 15.88 -0.65
CA GLY A 118 -8.54 14.98 0.35
C GLY A 118 -8.43 13.51 -0.01
N GLY A 119 -7.65 13.15 -1.02
CA GLY A 119 -7.32 11.77 -1.33
C GLY A 119 -6.53 11.12 -0.20
N PHE A 120 -6.75 9.83 0.04
CA PHE A 120 -6.10 9.05 1.09
C PHE A 120 -5.03 8.12 0.51
N VAL A 121 -3.86 8.10 1.13
CA VAL A 121 -2.72 7.26 0.72
C VAL A 121 -2.49 6.16 1.75
N MET A 122 -2.45 4.92 1.30
CA MET A 122 -1.91 3.81 2.08
C MET A 122 -0.57 3.39 1.47
N ALA A 123 0.47 3.28 2.29
CA ALA A 123 1.79 2.80 1.90
C ALA A 123 2.17 1.62 2.78
N ASP A 124 2.57 0.52 2.17
CA ASP A 124 2.78 -0.77 2.79
C ASP A 124 4.03 -1.45 2.24
N ASP A 125 4.46 -2.54 2.86
CA ASP A 125 5.63 -3.31 2.49
C ASP A 125 6.93 -2.47 2.57
N PHE A 126 7.21 -2.03 3.79
CA PHE A 126 8.49 -1.42 4.17
C PHE A 126 9.28 -2.38 5.05
N ARG A 127 10.54 -2.53 4.75
CA ARG A 127 11.46 -3.31 5.56
C ARG A 127 12.30 -2.43 6.46
N GLU A 128 12.73 -2.99 7.59
CA GLU A 128 13.66 -2.30 8.47
C GLU A 128 15.04 -2.11 7.81
N PRO A 129 15.79 -1.04 8.17
CA PRO A 129 17.12 -0.80 7.63
C PRO A 129 18.06 -1.99 7.85
N GLY A 130 18.68 -2.47 6.78
CA GLY A 130 19.72 -3.50 6.83
C GLY A 130 19.27 -4.93 6.60
N ILE A 131 17.97 -5.22 6.53
CA ILE A 131 17.49 -6.56 6.12
C ILE A 131 17.87 -6.83 4.67
N PHE A 132 17.66 -5.87 3.79
CA PHE A 132 18.05 -5.98 2.41
C PHE A 132 19.12 -4.93 2.06
N ARG A 133 20.30 -5.40 1.67
CA ARG A 133 21.31 -4.55 1.07
C ARG A 133 21.11 -4.56 -0.43
N ILE A 134 20.54 -3.51 -0.99
CA ILE A 134 20.75 -3.19 -2.40
C ILE A 134 22.25 -2.93 -2.54
N VAL A 135 22.92 -3.68 -3.43
CA VAL A 135 24.39 -3.61 -3.57
C VAL A 135 24.84 -2.17 -3.73
N GLY A 136 25.52 -1.64 -2.72
CA GLY A 136 26.16 -0.33 -2.73
C GLY A 136 25.43 0.79 -1.98
N GLU A 137 24.17 0.66 -1.62
CA GLU A 137 23.42 1.70 -0.89
C GLU A 137 22.59 1.07 0.25
N MET A 138 22.82 1.52 1.47
CA MET A 138 21.88 1.29 2.57
C MET A 138 20.75 2.29 2.39
N THR A 139 19.68 1.89 1.69
CA THR A 139 18.47 2.71 1.60
C THR A 139 17.53 2.29 2.72
N ASP A 140 17.23 3.22 3.60
CA ASP A 140 16.07 3.13 4.46
C ASP A 140 14.83 3.37 3.58
N GLU A 141 14.03 2.33 3.36
CA GLU A 141 12.85 2.37 2.48
C GLU A 141 11.84 3.41 2.96
N PHE A 142 11.69 3.54 4.26
CA PHE A 142 10.80 4.53 4.85
C PHE A 142 11.29 5.97 4.64
N GLU A 143 12.61 6.20 4.68
CA GLU A 143 13.18 7.52 4.39
C GLU A 143 13.00 7.91 2.91
N VAL A 144 12.99 6.96 1.98
CA VAL A 144 12.64 7.23 0.58
C VAL A 144 11.21 7.73 0.47
N PHE A 145 10.26 7.05 1.09
CA PHE A 145 8.86 7.48 1.11
C PHE A 145 8.69 8.86 1.76
N ARG A 146 9.31 9.09 2.92
CA ARG A 146 9.32 10.39 3.59
C ARG A 146 9.87 11.51 2.73
N HIS A 147 10.95 11.24 1.99
CA HIS A 147 11.54 12.20 1.07
C HIS A 147 10.52 12.67 0.02
N TYR A 148 9.83 11.74 -0.63
CA TYR A 148 8.86 12.11 -1.65
C TYR A 148 7.60 12.78 -1.08
N LEU A 149 7.13 12.37 0.09
CA LEU A 149 6.05 13.08 0.77
C LEU A 149 6.43 14.51 1.15
N SER A 150 7.66 14.72 1.65
CA SER A 150 8.13 16.07 2.00
C SER A 150 8.26 16.99 0.80
N ARG A 151 8.48 16.45 -0.41
CA ARG A 151 8.45 17.20 -1.66
C ARG A 151 7.03 17.48 -2.14
N ALA A 152 6.14 16.48 -2.03
CA ALA A 152 4.77 16.55 -2.50
C ALA A 152 3.90 17.48 -1.62
N VAL A 153 4.01 17.34 -0.30
CA VAL A 153 3.22 18.08 0.71
C VAL A 153 4.11 18.53 1.87
N PRO A 154 5.01 19.51 1.66
CA PRO A 154 5.94 19.98 2.68
C PRO A 154 5.28 20.56 3.94
N GLU A 155 4.02 20.96 3.82
CA GLU A 155 3.19 21.49 4.91
C GLU A 155 2.58 20.40 5.81
N TYR A 156 2.60 19.12 5.37
CA TYR A 156 2.08 17.98 6.12
C TYR A 156 3.19 17.30 6.94
N ARG A 157 2.80 16.50 7.91
CA ARG A 157 3.75 15.82 8.79
C ARG A 157 3.41 14.33 8.90
N LEU A 158 4.46 13.49 8.91
CA LEU A 158 4.34 12.10 9.34
C LEU A 158 4.46 12.06 10.87
N VAL A 159 3.43 11.50 11.51
CA VAL A 159 3.36 11.32 12.95
C VAL A 159 3.10 9.85 13.28
N ARG A 160 3.75 9.34 14.32
CA ARG A 160 3.48 7.99 14.77
C ARG A 160 2.08 7.94 15.40
N LEU A 161 1.23 7.05 14.90
CA LEU A 161 -0.10 6.82 15.45
C LEU A 161 -0.03 5.85 16.63
N ASP A 162 -0.83 6.10 17.62
CA ASP A 162 -1.10 5.17 18.73
C ASP A 162 -2.49 4.53 18.57
N LEU A 163 -2.75 3.52 19.37
CA LEU A 163 -3.98 2.74 19.29
C LEU A 163 -5.27 3.56 19.48
N SER A 164 -5.21 4.72 20.11
CA SER A 164 -6.39 5.57 20.32
C SER A 164 -6.88 6.29 19.07
N HIS A 165 -6.10 6.27 17.99
CA HIS A 165 -6.48 6.95 16.76
C HIS A 165 -7.72 6.29 16.10
N PRO A 166 -8.74 7.07 15.66
CA PRO A 166 -10.01 6.55 15.13
C PRO A 166 -9.86 5.57 13.96
N ILE A 167 -8.79 5.65 13.17
CA ILE A 167 -8.55 4.73 12.04
C ILE A 167 -8.46 3.26 12.48
N PHE A 168 -8.02 3.00 13.72
CA PHE A 168 -7.92 1.65 14.28
C PHE A 168 -9.24 1.14 14.86
N HIS A 169 -10.30 1.97 14.84
CA HIS A 169 -11.62 1.67 15.41
C HIS A 169 -12.76 1.99 14.42
N GLN A 170 -12.45 2.14 13.13
CA GLN A 170 -13.42 2.59 12.13
C GLN A 170 -14.54 1.58 11.88
N PHE A 171 -14.20 0.30 11.81
CA PHE A 171 -15.13 -0.82 11.62
C PHE A 171 -14.81 -1.97 12.58
N PHE A 172 -13.55 -2.41 12.56
CA PHE A 172 -13.02 -3.34 13.56
C PHE A 172 -12.37 -2.55 14.69
N ASP A 173 -12.57 -3.02 15.90
CA ASP A 173 -11.91 -2.50 17.09
C ASP A 173 -10.56 -3.21 17.27
N ILE A 174 -9.47 -2.61 16.83
CA ILE A 174 -8.13 -3.18 16.94
C ILE A 174 -7.70 -3.15 18.41
N ALA A 175 -7.39 -4.32 18.95
CA ALA A 175 -7.08 -4.46 20.36
C ALA A 175 -5.62 -4.09 20.71
N THR A 176 -4.70 -4.18 19.76
CA THR A 176 -3.27 -3.91 19.96
C THR A 176 -2.57 -3.60 18.64
N LEU A 177 -1.57 -2.72 18.67
CA LEU A 177 -0.63 -2.48 17.59
C LEU A 177 0.70 -3.23 17.81
N ASP A 178 0.82 -4.01 18.88
CA ASP A 178 1.97 -4.89 19.13
C ASP A 178 1.84 -6.17 18.29
N MET A 179 2.20 -6.05 17.03
CA MET A 179 2.13 -7.13 16.04
C MET A 179 3.51 -7.75 15.83
N ASP A 180 3.51 -9.03 15.49
CA ASP A 180 4.76 -9.71 15.09
C ASP A 180 5.21 -9.17 13.73
N PRO A 181 6.52 -8.87 13.56
CA PRO A 181 7.02 -8.36 12.30
C PRO A 181 6.98 -9.45 11.22
N PRO A 182 6.68 -9.12 9.95
CA PRO A 182 6.83 -10.05 8.84
C PRO A 182 8.30 -10.39 8.58
N TYR A 183 9.19 -9.42 8.84
CA TYR A 183 10.63 -9.55 8.62
C TYR A 183 11.41 -9.06 9.83
N GLY A 184 12.52 -9.74 10.15
CA GLY A 184 13.45 -9.33 11.20
C GLY A 184 12.84 -9.29 12.60
N ASP A 185 13.42 -8.43 13.45
CA ASP A 185 13.03 -8.29 14.86
C ASP A 185 12.35 -6.94 15.16
N PHE A 186 12.27 -6.05 14.19
CA PHE A 186 11.77 -4.70 14.37
C PHE A 186 10.23 -4.68 14.31
N ARG A 187 9.59 -4.27 15.39
CA ARG A 187 8.11 -4.25 15.47
C ARG A 187 7.49 -3.28 14.46
N PRO A 188 6.35 -3.64 13.83
CA PRO A 188 5.59 -2.74 12.99
C PRO A 188 5.27 -1.40 13.64
N GLN A 189 5.31 -0.34 12.86
CA GLN A 189 4.96 1.00 13.28
C GLN A 189 3.99 1.63 12.27
N PHE A 190 3.01 2.33 12.78
CA PHE A 190 1.96 2.96 11.98
C PHE A 190 2.17 4.46 11.97
N TRP A 191 2.41 5.03 10.79
CA TRP A 191 2.68 6.45 10.62
C TRP A 191 1.60 7.12 9.81
N GLY A 192 0.95 8.13 10.40
CA GLY A 192 -0.09 8.91 9.75
C GLY A 192 0.47 10.17 9.10
N LEU A 193 0.05 10.46 7.86
CA LEU A 193 0.28 11.73 7.20
C LEU A 193 -0.84 12.70 7.62
N VAL A 194 -0.50 13.73 8.39
CA VAL A 194 -1.48 14.68 8.92
C VAL A 194 -1.22 16.10 8.44
N ASP A 195 -2.29 16.85 8.23
CA ASP A 195 -2.24 18.29 7.93
C ASP A 195 -2.03 19.14 9.21
N GLU A 196 -2.05 20.46 9.05
CA GLU A 196 -1.90 21.41 10.15
C GLU A 196 -3.06 21.37 11.17
N HIS A 197 -4.22 20.83 10.78
CA HIS A 197 -5.40 20.67 11.63
C HIS A 197 -5.45 19.30 12.31
N GLY A 198 -4.49 18.41 11.99
CA GLY A 198 -4.42 17.05 12.51
C GLY A 198 -5.33 16.06 11.78
N LYS A 199 -5.92 16.44 10.62
CA LYS A 199 -6.67 15.53 9.79
C LYS A 199 -5.70 14.55 9.12
N LEU A 200 -6.06 13.26 9.14
CA LEU A 200 -5.28 12.19 8.53
C LEU A 200 -5.59 12.06 7.03
N HIS A 201 -4.55 12.08 6.21
CA HIS A 201 -4.59 11.95 4.75
C HIS A 201 -3.88 10.70 4.22
N GLY A 202 -3.31 9.92 5.09
CA GLY A 202 -2.66 8.66 4.69
C GLY A 202 -2.07 7.93 5.87
N ILE A 203 -1.72 6.67 5.62
CA ILE A 203 -1.05 5.80 6.58
C ILE A 203 0.12 5.08 5.90
N ALA A 204 1.20 4.90 6.63
CA ALA A 204 2.32 4.06 6.23
C ALA A 204 2.56 3.01 7.31
N ASP A 205 2.53 1.75 6.89
CA ASP A 205 2.71 0.58 7.75
C ASP A 205 4.17 0.14 7.72
N TYR A 206 5.02 0.86 8.48
CA TYR A 206 6.46 0.64 8.50
C TYR A 206 6.82 -0.70 9.15
N ASN A 207 7.67 -1.46 8.49
CA ASN A 207 8.06 -2.83 8.83
C ASN A 207 6.86 -3.76 8.98
N ASN A 208 5.93 -3.64 8.03
CA ASN A 208 4.77 -4.48 7.89
C ASN A 208 4.54 -4.78 6.40
N ASP A 209 3.76 -5.82 6.13
CA ASP A 209 3.41 -6.26 4.79
C ASP A 209 1.99 -6.85 4.82
N LEU A 210 1.01 -5.97 4.66
CA LEU A 210 -0.39 -6.39 4.64
C LEU A 210 -0.73 -7.09 3.32
N GLY A 211 -0.05 -6.72 2.24
CA GLY A 211 -0.22 -7.28 0.90
C GLY A 211 0.06 -8.78 0.87
N ASP A 212 1.19 -9.23 1.42
CA ASP A 212 1.58 -10.64 1.55
C ASP A 212 0.51 -11.44 2.31
N TYR A 213 0.01 -10.89 3.43
CA TYR A 213 -1.03 -11.59 4.19
C TYR A 213 -2.37 -11.65 3.46
N TRP A 214 -2.70 -10.65 2.62
CA TRP A 214 -3.91 -10.71 1.80
C TRP A 214 -3.79 -11.74 0.70
N GLU A 215 -2.64 -11.82 0.02
CA GLU A 215 -2.50 -12.78 -1.08
C GLU A 215 -2.51 -14.24 -0.61
N ASP A 216 -2.08 -14.52 0.62
CA ASP A 216 -1.93 -15.87 1.15
C ASP A 216 -3.13 -16.38 1.98
N LEU A 217 -4.19 -15.57 2.10
CA LEU A 217 -5.38 -15.92 2.89
C LEU A 217 -6.04 -17.24 2.46
N ASP A 218 -5.98 -17.61 1.19
CA ASP A 218 -6.59 -18.82 0.64
C ASP A 218 -5.66 -20.04 0.61
N GLN A 219 -4.37 -19.84 0.80
CA GLN A 219 -3.38 -20.92 0.71
C GLN A 219 -3.18 -21.68 2.03
N GLY A 220 -3.70 -21.14 3.13
CA GLY A 220 -3.53 -21.72 4.46
C GLY A 220 -2.08 -21.67 4.98
N GLU A 221 -1.20 -20.99 4.27
CA GLU A 221 0.22 -20.79 4.64
C GLU A 221 0.38 -19.58 5.57
N ALA A 222 -0.50 -18.59 5.44
CA ALA A 222 -0.48 -17.42 6.30
C ALA A 222 -0.78 -17.79 7.75
N LEU A 223 -0.03 -17.23 8.67
CA LEU A 223 -0.33 -17.34 10.09
C LEU A 223 -1.68 -16.69 10.36
N VAL A 224 -2.59 -17.40 11.03
CA VAL A 224 -3.98 -16.94 11.28
C VAL A 224 -4.02 -15.54 11.90
N ARG A 225 -3.14 -15.26 12.85
CA ARG A 225 -3.12 -14.00 13.59
C ARG A 225 -2.73 -12.79 12.70
N PRO A 226 -1.63 -12.83 11.95
CA PRO A 226 -1.29 -11.78 10.98
C PRO A 226 -2.36 -11.60 9.90
N ALA A 227 -2.94 -12.67 9.39
CA ALA A 227 -3.99 -12.62 8.40
C ALA A 227 -5.27 -11.90 8.91
N VAL A 228 -5.65 -12.15 10.18
CA VAL A 228 -6.77 -11.43 10.82
C VAL A 228 -6.44 -9.95 10.97
N TRP A 229 -5.25 -9.61 11.45
CA TRP A 229 -4.85 -8.21 11.63
C TRP A 229 -4.78 -7.44 10.31
N SER A 230 -4.16 -8.03 9.28
CA SER A 230 -4.07 -7.38 7.96
C SER A 230 -5.45 -7.13 7.36
N THR A 231 -6.38 -8.09 7.49
CA THR A 231 -7.77 -7.92 7.08
C THR A 231 -8.45 -6.78 7.84
N GLN A 232 -8.34 -6.76 9.17
CA GLN A 232 -8.98 -5.74 10.00
C GLN A 232 -8.42 -4.34 9.72
N LEU A 233 -7.10 -4.21 9.58
CA LEU A 233 -6.45 -2.94 9.26
C LEU A 233 -6.86 -2.45 7.87
N GLY A 234 -6.77 -3.29 6.84
CA GLY A 234 -7.13 -2.92 5.48
C GLY A 234 -8.58 -2.43 5.35
N ILE A 235 -9.54 -3.16 5.96
CA ILE A 235 -10.95 -2.74 5.98
C ILE A 235 -11.12 -1.40 6.71
N ASN A 236 -10.48 -1.23 7.86
CA ASN A 236 -10.53 0.02 8.61
C ASN A 236 -9.98 1.20 7.79
N TYR A 237 -8.85 1.03 7.10
CA TYR A 237 -8.22 2.08 6.29
C TYR A 237 -9.11 2.51 5.13
N VAL A 238 -9.67 1.54 4.39
CA VAL A 238 -10.58 1.85 3.28
C VAL A 238 -11.81 2.59 3.77
N LEU A 239 -12.46 2.11 4.83
CA LEU A 239 -13.67 2.75 5.35
C LEU A 239 -13.39 4.11 5.98
N TYR A 240 -12.21 4.29 6.59
CA TYR A 240 -11.76 5.60 7.06
C TYR A 240 -11.62 6.58 5.88
N ALA A 241 -10.91 6.17 4.82
CA ALA A 241 -10.73 6.99 3.63
C ALA A 241 -12.05 7.38 2.95
N MET A 242 -13.05 6.49 2.95
CA MET A 242 -14.35 6.75 2.35
C MET A 242 -15.26 7.68 3.18
N SER A 243 -14.95 7.88 4.47
CA SER A 243 -15.85 8.59 5.41
C SER A 243 -15.28 9.89 5.95
N HIS A 244 -14.02 10.22 5.70
CA HIS A 244 -13.30 11.39 6.21
C HIS A 244 -12.63 12.19 5.11
#